data_996a1f9aef739cf2721d7eb34314536f
#
_entry.id   996a1f9aef739cf2721d7eb34314536f
#
_cell.length_a   1.000
_cell.length_b   1.000
_cell.length_c   1.000
_cell.angle_alpha   90.00
_cell.angle_beta   90.00
_cell.angle_gamma   90.00
#
_symmetry.space_group_name_H-M   'P 1'
#
loop_
_entity.id
_entity.type
_entity.pdbx_description
1 polymer ?
#
loop_
_entity_poly.entity_id
_entity_poly.type
_entity_poly.pdbx_seq_one_letter_code
_entity_poly.pdbx_strand_id
1 'polypeptide(L)'
;MSRRLALGLFALALLAGCADGQAPVMGQAAFAAVRLESSDGRTLTLRDLQGRPTLLFFGFTHCPEVCPLSLVKAVQIKRLLGPAAEQLQVAFVTVDPQRDTPAHLREYLAAFDPGFLGLAGDEAGTRAIAESLGVSYRRVGEGDTATFEHTASWFLLGADGQLQDVYGYAMSEQAIVEKLRAWLAAADRRGR
;
A
#
# COMPACT_ATOMS: atom_id res chain seq x y z
N MET A 1 -17.89 65.18 45.28
CA MET A 1 -18.51 64.64 44.02
C MET A 1 -17.44 63.91 43.27
N SER A 2 -17.35 62.57 43.44
CA SER A 2 -16.29 61.78 42.85
C SER A 2 -16.89 60.65 42.03
N ARG A 3 -16.78 60.72 40.68
CA ARG A 3 -17.23 59.76 39.75
C ARG A 3 -16.13 58.64 39.65
N ARG A 4 -16.43 57.46 40.14
CA ARG A 4 -15.58 56.26 39.93
C ARG A 4 -15.94 55.66 38.60
N LEU A 5 -15.00 55.70 37.63
CA LEU A 5 -15.04 54.92 36.39
C LEU A 5 -14.66 53.48 36.70
N ALA A 6 -15.56 52.54 36.44
CA ALA A 6 -15.27 51.13 36.44
C ALA A 6 -14.83 50.71 35.01
N LEU A 7 -13.55 50.38 34.86
CA LEU A 7 -13.04 49.71 33.64
C LEU A 7 -13.37 48.22 33.72
N GLY A 8 -14.28 47.76 32.87
CA GLY A 8 -14.54 46.36 32.66
C GLY A 8 -13.47 45.78 31.71
N LEU A 9 -12.60 44.91 32.21
CA LEU A 9 -11.72 44.09 31.37
C LEU A 9 -12.56 42.97 30.75
N PHE A 10 -12.76 43.06 29.44
CA PHE A 10 -13.29 41.95 28.63
C PHE A 10 -12.10 41.04 28.26
N ALA A 11 -11.93 39.93 28.95
CA ALA A 11 -10.98 38.93 28.59
C ALA A 11 -11.53 38.13 27.40
N LEU A 12 -11.02 38.41 26.20
CA LEU A 12 -11.31 37.67 24.98
C LEU A 12 -10.48 36.38 25.04
N ALA A 13 -11.08 35.28 25.44
CA ALA A 13 -10.48 33.94 25.37
C ALA A 13 -10.40 33.48 23.89
N LEU A 14 -9.23 33.66 23.29
CA LEU A 14 -8.88 33.03 22.00
C LEU A 14 -8.74 31.51 22.21
N LEU A 15 -9.81 30.76 21.92
CA LEU A 15 -9.72 29.31 21.71
C LEU A 15 -8.97 29.09 20.42
N ALA A 16 -7.64 28.96 20.51
CA ALA A 16 -6.83 28.41 19.46
C ALA A 16 -7.16 26.90 19.37
N GLY A 17 -8.12 26.57 18.53
CA GLY A 17 -8.32 25.18 18.10
C GLY A 17 -7.07 24.75 17.36
N CYS A 18 -6.27 23.86 17.97
CA CYS A 18 -5.27 23.08 17.25
C CYS A 18 -6.03 22.19 16.26
N ALA A 19 -6.21 22.68 15.04
CA ALA A 19 -6.46 21.81 13.93
C ALA A 19 -5.17 20.98 13.77
N ASP A 20 -5.24 19.69 14.06
CA ASP A 20 -4.22 18.72 13.68
C ASP A 20 -4.09 18.76 12.15
N GLY A 21 -3.29 19.70 11.69
CA GLY A 21 -2.89 19.82 10.30
C GLY A 21 -1.90 18.73 9.96
N GLN A 22 -2.37 17.49 9.90
CA GLN A 22 -1.64 16.47 9.18
C GLN A 22 -1.61 16.91 7.73
N ALA A 23 -0.43 17.36 7.29
CA ALA A 23 -0.18 17.59 5.87
C ALA A 23 -0.60 16.31 5.13
N PRO A 24 -1.35 16.40 4.01
CA PRO A 24 -1.70 15.22 3.24
C PRO A 24 -0.40 14.52 2.87
N VAL A 25 -0.20 13.31 3.38
CA VAL A 25 0.93 12.45 2.99
C VAL A 25 0.82 12.32 1.48
N MET A 26 1.84 12.79 0.76
CA MET A 26 1.89 12.71 -0.69
C MET A 26 1.69 11.25 -1.08
N GLY A 27 0.56 10.91 -1.65
CA GLY A 27 0.20 9.53 -1.96
C GLY A 27 -1.27 9.22 -1.80
N GLN A 28 -1.93 9.73 -0.78
CA GLN A 28 -3.34 9.42 -0.49
C GLN A 28 -4.31 9.90 -1.58
N ALA A 29 -4.00 10.99 -2.28
CA ALA A 29 -4.81 11.47 -3.38
C ALA A 29 -4.84 10.47 -4.55
N ALA A 30 -3.67 9.91 -4.92
CA ALA A 30 -3.59 8.88 -5.96
C ALA A 30 -4.32 7.59 -5.53
N PHE A 31 -4.20 7.19 -4.25
CA PHE A 31 -4.88 5.99 -3.72
C PHE A 31 -6.41 6.05 -3.83
N ALA A 32 -6.99 7.24 -3.74
CA ALA A 32 -8.43 7.44 -3.86
C ALA A 32 -8.90 7.71 -5.29
N ALA A 33 -8.03 8.23 -6.15
CA ALA A 33 -8.38 8.69 -7.48
C ALA A 33 -8.19 7.63 -8.56
N VAL A 34 -7.17 6.78 -8.43
CA VAL A 34 -6.82 5.79 -9.46
C VAL A 34 -7.69 4.56 -9.35
N ARG A 35 -8.41 4.26 -10.43
CA ARG A 35 -9.23 3.04 -10.53
C ARG A 35 -8.35 1.89 -11.02
N LEU A 36 -8.52 0.74 -10.38
CA LEU A 36 -7.80 -0.49 -10.65
C LEU A 36 -8.80 -1.60 -10.91
N GLU A 37 -8.60 -2.37 -11.95
CA GLU A 37 -9.31 -3.61 -12.18
C GLU A 37 -8.62 -4.72 -11.38
N SER A 38 -9.39 -5.40 -10.57
CA SER A 38 -8.89 -6.43 -9.66
C SER A 38 -9.05 -7.82 -10.26
N SER A 39 -8.14 -8.72 -9.92
CA SER A 39 -8.16 -10.13 -10.34
C SER A 39 -9.39 -10.91 -9.86
N ASP A 40 -10.12 -10.41 -8.88
CA ASP A 40 -11.40 -10.96 -8.40
C ASP A 40 -12.63 -10.37 -9.10
N GLY A 41 -12.43 -9.52 -10.13
CA GLY A 41 -13.48 -8.96 -10.97
C GLY A 41 -14.10 -7.65 -10.45
N ARG A 42 -13.54 -7.02 -9.43
CA ARG A 42 -13.99 -5.73 -8.91
C ARG A 42 -13.18 -4.58 -9.52
N THR A 43 -13.82 -3.44 -9.73
CA THR A 43 -13.14 -2.17 -9.95
C THR A 43 -13.01 -1.49 -8.59
N LEU A 44 -11.78 -1.17 -8.19
CA LEU A 44 -11.49 -0.59 -6.88
C LEU A 44 -10.38 0.46 -6.97
N THR A 45 -10.14 1.13 -5.88
CA THR A 45 -8.98 2.00 -5.66
C THR A 45 -8.13 1.41 -4.53
N LEU A 46 -6.89 1.88 -4.33
CA LEU A 46 -6.11 1.43 -3.16
C LEU A 46 -6.78 1.81 -1.83
N ARG A 47 -7.65 2.83 -1.84
CA ARG A 47 -8.43 3.19 -0.65
C ARG A 47 -9.43 2.10 -0.25
N ASP A 48 -9.94 1.34 -1.22
CA ASP A 48 -10.89 0.26 -0.96
C ASP A 48 -10.22 -0.97 -0.30
N LEU A 49 -8.88 -0.99 -0.22
CA LEU A 49 -8.13 -1.98 0.56
C LEU A 49 -8.08 -1.65 2.06
N GLN A 50 -8.55 -0.48 2.49
CA GLN A 50 -8.63 -0.11 3.89
C GLN A 50 -9.49 -1.09 4.69
N GLY A 51 -9.27 -1.14 6.01
CA GLY A 51 -9.88 -2.11 6.92
C GLY A 51 -9.01 -3.34 7.17
N ARG A 52 -8.04 -3.63 6.29
CA ARG A 52 -7.04 -4.69 6.47
C ARG A 52 -5.64 -4.20 6.12
N PRO A 53 -4.62 -4.54 6.93
CA PRO A 53 -3.24 -4.31 6.55
C PRO A 53 -2.93 -4.99 5.22
N THR A 54 -2.26 -4.29 4.31
CA THR A 54 -1.94 -4.81 2.98
C THR A 54 -0.44 -4.79 2.73
N LEU A 55 0.12 -5.95 2.38
CA LEU A 55 1.47 -6.06 1.86
C LEU A 55 1.42 -5.93 0.34
N LEU A 56 1.86 -4.79 -0.17
CA LEU A 56 1.77 -4.39 -1.58
C LEU A 56 3.10 -4.59 -2.28
N PHE A 57 3.09 -5.16 -3.49
CA PHE A 57 4.25 -5.33 -4.36
C PHE A 57 3.94 -4.86 -5.78
N PHE A 58 4.90 -4.16 -6.39
CA PHE A 58 4.83 -3.82 -7.83
C PHE A 58 5.64 -4.81 -8.62
N GLY A 59 5.08 -5.28 -9.73
CA GLY A 59 5.75 -6.27 -10.57
C GLY A 59 5.01 -6.50 -11.89
N PHE A 60 5.36 -7.55 -12.61
CA PHE A 60 4.69 -7.98 -13.84
C PHE A 60 4.86 -9.50 -14.04
N THR A 61 3.90 -10.13 -14.72
CA THR A 61 3.88 -11.61 -14.83
C THR A 61 4.99 -12.18 -15.69
N HIS A 62 5.48 -11.41 -16.66
CA HIS A 62 6.58 -11.80 -17.56
C HIS A 62 7.97 -11.54 -16.97
N CYS A 63 8.07 -11.22 -15.70
CA CYS A 63 9.35 -11.10 -14.99
C CYS A 63 9.95 -12.50 -14.78
N PRO A 64 11.19 -12.74 -15.26
CA PRO A 64 11.72 -14.11 -15.27
C PRO A 64 12.16 -14.61 -13.89
N GLU A 65 12.45 -13.73 -12.94
CA GLU A 65 13.08 -14.13 -11.67
C GLU A 65 12.56 -13.37 -10.44
N VAL A 66 12.70 -12.05 -10.39
CA VAL A 66 12.47 -11.25 -9.16
C VAL A 66 11.02 -11.33 -8.69
N CYS A 67 10.05 -11.22 -9.59
CA CYS A 67 8.64 -11.24 -9.22
C CYS A 67 8.17 -12.60 -8.69
N PRO A 68 8.44 -13.75 -9.39
CA PRO A 68 8.05 -15.05 -8.84
C PRO A 68 8.77 -15.37 -7.52
N LEU A 69 10.05 -15.01 -7.35
CA LEU A 69 10.75 -15.20 -6.08
C LEU A 69 10.16 -14.32 -4.96
N SER A 70 9.73 -13.10 -5.27
CA SER A 70 9.04 -12.23 -4.32
C SER A 70 7.70 -12.82 -3.89
N LEU A 71 6.93 -13.38 -4.82
CA LEU A 71 5.64 -14.04 -4.50
C LEU A 71 5.84 -15.30 -3.65
N VAL A 72 6.85 -16.12 -3.95
CA VAL A 72 7.25 -17.24 -3.08
C VAL A 72 7.61 -16.74 -1.68
N LYS A 73 8.37 -15.64 -1.59
CA LYS A 73 8.67 -14.98 -0.31
C LYS A 73 7.40 -14.58 0.44
N ALA A 74 6.40 -14.01 -0.22
CA ALA A 74 5.13 -13.65 0.40
C ALA A 74 4.37 -14.88 0.96
N VAL A 75 4.38 -15.99 0.24
CA VAL A 75 3.83 -17.28 0.71
C VAL A 75 4.54 -17.71 1.99
N GLN A 76 5.89 -17.67 2.01
CA GLN A 76 6.66 -18.04 3.20
C GLN A 76 6.40 -17.09 4.39
N ILE A 77 6.28 -15.79 4.14
CA ILE A 77 5.90 -14.81 5.16
C ILE A 77 4.54 -15.16 5.77
N LYS A 78 3.52 -15.44 4.96
CA LYS A 78 2.19 -15.87 5.45
C LYS A 78 2.28 -17.15 6.27
N ARG A 79 3.04 -18.14 5.79
CA ARG A 79 3.25 -19.40 6.50
C ARG A 79 3.90 -19.19 7.88
N LEU A 80 4.94 -18.36 7.95
CA LEU A 80 5.65 -18.03 9.18
C LEU A 80 4.80 -17.21 10.14
N LEU A 81 3.91 -16.33 9.64
CA LEU A 81 2.96 -15.60 10.48
C LEU A 81 1.95 -16.52 11.16
N GLY A 82 1.62 -17.66 10.52
CA GLY A 82 0.59 -18.57 11.01
C GLY A 82 -0.80 -17.90 11.04
N PRO A 83 -1.61 -18.07 12.11
CA PRO A 83 -2.95 -17.49 12.16
C PRO A 83 -3.00 -15.98 11.98
N ALA A 84 -1.94 -15.24 12.33
CA ALA A 84 -1.88 -13.80 12.13
C ALA A 84 -1.88 -13.41 10.63
N ALA A 85 -1.54 -14.33 9.74
CA ALA A 85 -1.60 -14.09 8.29
C ALA A 85 -3.02 -13.82 7.77
N GLU A 86 -4.06 -14.27 8.46
CA GLU A 86 -5.46 -14.01 8.10
C GLU A 86 -5.81 -12.52 8.19
N GLN A 87 -5.09 -11.78 9.02
CA GLN A 87 -5.25 -10.32 9.14
C GLN A 87 -4.56 -9.56 8.00
N LEU A 88 -3.63 -10.19 7.28
CA LEU A 88 -2.83 -9.56 6.24
C LEU A 88 -3.38 -9.87 4.85
N GLN A 89 -3.57 -8.83 4.05
CA GLN A 89 -3.84 -8.96 2.62
C GLN A 89 -2.52 -8.82 1.84
N VAL A 90 -2.36 -9.59 0.77
CA VAL A 90 -1.25 -9.43 -0.18
C VAL A 90 -1.82 -8.94 -1.50
N ALA A 91 -1.29 -7.83 -2.01
CA ALA A 91 -1.70 -7.23 -3.28
C ALA A 91 -0.51 -7.05 -4.21
N PHE A 92 -0.72 -7.39 -5.48
CA PHE A 92 0.25 -7.27 -6.57
C PHE A 92 -0.27 -6.24 -7.58
N VAL A 93 0.42 -5.12 -7.73
CA VAL A 93 0.11 -4.08 -8.72
C VAL A 93 0.98 -4.29 -9.94
N THR A 94 0.35 -4.55 -11.09
CA THR A 94 1.14 -4.72 -12.31
C THR A 94 1.66 -3.39 -12.83
N VAL A 95 2.92 -3.39 -13.30
CA VAL A 95 3.54 -2.29 -14.05
C VAL A 95 3.43 -2.50 -15.56
N ASP A 96 2.80 -3.61 -15.99
CA ASP A 96 2.60 -3.99 -17.40
C ASP A 96 1.12 -4.30 -17.70
N PRO A 97 0.21 -3.34 -17.55
CA PRO A 97 -1.22 -3.58 -17.69
C PRO A 97 -1.63 -3.98 -19.11
N GLN A 98 -0.77 -3.81 -20.10
CA GLN A 98 -1.02 -4.23 -21.48
C GLN A 98 -1.02 -5.76 -21.63
N ARG A 99 -0.15 -6.47 -20.91
CA ARG A 99 -0.04 -7.94 -20.93
C ARG A 99 -0.73 -8.59 -19.73
N ASP A 100 -0.73 -7.92 -18.60
CA ASP A 100 -1.24 -8.42 -17.32
C ASP A 100 -2.70 -8.02 -17.12
N THR A 101 -3.61 -8.66 -17.85
CA THR A 101 -5.05 -8.48 -17.63
C THR A 101 -5.48 -9.00 -16.26
N PRO A 102 -6.61 -8.55 -15.68
CA PRO A 102 -7.13 -9.10 -14.42
C PRO A 102 -7.30 -10.61 -14.42
N ALA A 103 -7.73 -11.20 -15.53
CA ALA A 103 -7.87 -12.65 -15.68
C ALA A 103 -6.50 -13.34 -15.63
N HIS A 104 -5.51 -12.81 -16.35
CA HIS A 104 -4.15 -13.34 -16.36
C HIS A 104 -3.48 -13.21 -14.98
N LEU A 105 -3.66 -12.07 -14.29
CA LEU A 105 -3.19 -11.89 -12.91
C LEU A 105 -3.81 -12.91 -11.96
N ARG A 106 -5.10 -13.23 -12.11
CA ARG A 106 -5.76 -14.26 -11.28
C ARG A 106 -5.10 -15.63 -11.45
N GLU A 107 -4.88 -16.05 -12.70
CA GLU A 107 -4.25 -17.34 -13.00
C GLU A 107 -2.81 -17.39 -12.49
N TYR A 108 -2.04 -16.35 -12.75
CA TYR A 108 -0.64 -16.27 -12.33
C TYR A 108 -0.50 -16.28 -10.80
N LEU A 109 -1.26 -15.48 -10.09
CA LEU A 109 -1.17 -15.36 -8.62
C LEU A 109 -1.72 -16.60 -7.91
N ALA A 110 -2.72 -17.28 -8.47
CA ALA A 110 -3.28 -18.52 -7.93
C ALA A 110 -2.24 -19.66 -7.85
N ALA A 111 -1.20 -19.63 -8.69
CA ALA A 111 -0.09 -20.58 -8.62
C ALA A 111 0.75 -20.42 -7.32
N PHE A 112 0.68 -19.28 -6.65
CA PHE A 112 1.37 -19.01 -5.39
C PHE A 112 0.41 -19.10 -4.20
N ASP A 113 -0.64 -18.29 -4.22
CA ASP A 113 -1.71 -18.27 -3.20
C ASP A 113 -2.98 -17.69 -3.85
N PRO A 114 -4.10 -18.44 -3.90
CA PRO A 114 -5.35 -17.95 -4.49
C PRO A 114 -5.96 -16.74 -3.75
N GLY A 115 -5.48 -16.44 -2.55
CA GLY A 115 -5.86 -15.25 -1.77
C GLY A 115 -5.06 -13.99 -2.12
N PHE A 116 -4.09 -14.06 -3.04
CA PHE A 116 -3.37 -12.88 -3.51
C PHE A 116 -4.22 -12.08 -4.48
N LEU A 117 -4.23 -10.76 -4.30
CA LEU A 117 -5.03 -9.84 -5.10
C LEU A 117 -4.17 -9.19 -6.19
N GLY A 118 -4.49 -9.45 -7.45
CA GLY A 118 -3.86 -8.75 -8.58
C GLY A 118 -4.61 -7.48 -8.91
N LEU A 119 -3.89 -6.40 -9.21
CA LEU A 119 -4.43 -5.08 -9.50
C LEU A 119 -3.79 -4.54 -10.79
N ALA A 120 -4.63 -4.17 -11.76
CA ALA A 120 -4.23 -3.59 -13.03
C ALA A 120 -4.91 -2.22 -13.20
N GLY A 121 -4.12 -1.17 -13.35
CA GLY A 121 -4.56 0.19 -13.71
C GLY A 121 -4.25 0.51 -15.15
N ASP A 122 -4.63 1.70 -15.61
CA ASP A 122 -4.01 2.28 -16.80
C ASP A 122 -2.55 2.72 -16.50
N GLU A 123 -1.79 3.03 -17.53
CA GLU A 123 -0.38 3.39 -17.36
C GLU A 123 -0.20 4.65 -16.48
N ALA A 124 -1.04 5.67 -16.68
CA ALA A 124 -0.96 6.92 -15.93
C ALA A 124 -1.31 6.72 -14.44
N GLY A 125 -2.37 5.96 -14.16
CA GLY A 125 -2.77 5.64 -12.80
C GLY A 125 -1.77 4.76 -12.08
N THR A 126 -1.25 3.72 -12.73
CA THR A 126 -0.19 2.87 -12.18
C THR A 126 1.04 3.70 -11.83
N ARG A 127 1.44 4.63 -12.71
CA ARG A 127 2.56 5.55 -12.46
C ARG A 127 2.30 6.45 -11.26
N ALA A 128 1.12 7.06 -11.18
CA ALA A 128 0.75 7.93 -10.07
C ALA A 128 0.79 7.22 -8.71
N ILE A 129 0.29 5.97 -8.65
CA ILE A 129 0.37 5.15 -7.42
C ILE A 129 1.82 4.80 -7.10
N ALA A 130 2.60 4.37 -8.09
CA ALA A 130 4.01 4.01 -7.92
C ALA A 130 4.82 5.20 -7.36
N GLU A 131 4.72 6.36 -7.99
CA GLU A 131 5.39 7.59 -7.56
C GLU A 131 5.00 7.99 -6.14
N SER A 132 3.74 7.83 -5.77
CA SER A 132 3.23 8.16 -4.45
C SER A 132 3.82 7.29 -3.32
N LEU A 133 4.35 6.11 -3.67
CA LEU A 133 5.04 5.18 -2.77
C LEU A 133 6.56 5.21 -2.94
N GLY A 134 7.09 6.10 -3.79
CA GLY A 134 8.52 6.14 -4.09
C GLY A 134 9.00 4.95 -4.93
N VAL A 135 8.09 4.29 -5.65
CA VAL A 135 8.41 3.22 -6.60
C VAL A 135 8.78 3.83 -7.94
N SER A 136 9.93 3.47 -8.45
CA SER A 136 10.31 3.75 -9.83
C SER A 136 10.20 2.50 -10.68
N TYR A 137 9.72 2.64 -11.92
CA TYR A 137 9.78 1.58 -12.91
C TYR A 137 9.99 2.16 -14.31
N ARG A 138 10.62 1.38 -15.16
CA ARG A 138 10.94 1.75 -16.53
C ARG A 138 10.84 0.54 -17.44
N ARG A 139 10.13 0.69 -18.55
CA ARG A 139 10.10 -0.33 -19.61
C ARG A 139 11.44 -0.37 -20.32
N VAL A 140 11.97 -1.56 -20.58
CA VAL A 140 13.21 -1.83 -21.29
C VAL A 140 12.93 -2.77 -22.46
N GLY A 141 13.35 -2.39 -23.65
CA GLY A 141 13.05 -3.12 -24.89
C GLY A 141 11.69 -2.75 -25.49
N GLU A 142 11.33 -3.45 -26.55
CA GLU A 142 10.13 -3.19 -27.35
C GLU A 142 9.37 -4.49 -27.63
N GLY A 143 8.08 -4.35 -27.99
CA GLY A 143 7.20 -5.47 -28.35
C GLY A 143 7.02 -6.47 -27.21
N ASP A 144 6.85 -7.74 -27.55
CA ASP A 144 6.53 -8.82 -26.63
C ASP A 144 7.72 -9.23 -25.75
N THR A 145 8.95 -8.89 -26.16
CA THR A 145 10.18 -9.14 -25.39
C THR A 145 10.52 -8.06 -24.38
N ALA A 146 9.71 -6.99 -24.32
CA ALA A 146 9.93 -5.92 -23.36
C ALA A 146 9.88 -6.43 -21.92
N THR A 147 10.78 -5.90 -21.10
CA THR A 147 10.85 -6.14 -19.65
C THR A 147 10.73 -4.82 -18.89
N PHE A 148 10.72 -4.89 -17.57
CA PHE A 148 10.69 -3.71 -16.72
C PHE A 148 11.78 -3.78 -15.66
N GLU A 149 12.51 -2.69 -15.50
CA GLU A 149 13.27 -2.43 -14.31
C GLU A 149 12.35 -1.72 -13.32
N HIS A 150 12.23 -2.23 -12.10
CA HIS A 150 11.35 -1.64 -11.09
C HIS A 150 11.91 -1.83 -9.67
N THR A 151 11.43 -0.99 -8.75
CA THR A 151 11.70 -1.15 -7.32
C THR A 151 11.13 -2.47 -6.82
N ALA A 152 11.99 -3.36 -6.33
CA ALA A 152 11.62 -4.70 -5.85
C ALA A 152 11.45 -4.71 -4.31
N SER A 153 10.63 -3.81 -3.79
CA SER A 153 10.33 -3.72 -2.36
C SER A 153 8.87 -4.05 -2.09
N TRP A 154 8.59 -4.53 -0.90
CA TRP A 154 7.25 -4.68 -0.35
C TRP A 154 6.88 -3.44 0.46
N PHE A 155 5.65 -2.98 0.33
CA PHE A 155 5.11 -1.81 1.02
C PHE A 155 4.01 -2.27 1.97
N LEU A 156 4.18 -2.06 3.27
CA LEU A 156 3.14 -2.33 4.25
C LEU A 156 2.22 -1.10 4.36
N LEU A 157 0.99 -1.25 3.90
CA LEU A 157 -0.08 -0.29 4.16
C LEU A 157 -0.86 -0.74 5.39
N GLY A 158 -1.14 0.19 6.30
CA GLY A 158 -2.00 -0.05 7.46
C GLY A 158 -3.48 -0.23 7.06
N ALA A 159 -4.31 -0.63 8.01
CA ALA A 159 -5.76 -0.68 7.81
C ALA A 159 -6.38 0.71 7.52
N ASP A 160 -5.69 1.78 7.85
CA ASP A 160 -5.99 3.16 7.50
C ASP A 160 -5.54 3.57 6.09
N GLY A 161 -4.87 2.65 5.37
CA GLY A 161 -4.29 2.89 4.05
C GLY A 161 -2.98 3.69 4.05
N GLN A 162 -2.42 4.01 5.24
CA GLN A 162 -1.15 4.73 5.34
C GLN A 162 0.03 3.79 5.14
N LEU A 163 1.10 4.27 4.50
CA LEU A 163 2.36 3.55 4.44
C LEU A 163 2.97 3.45 5.85
N GLN A 164 3.19 2.23 6.31
CA GLN A 164 3.72 1.93 7.65
C GLN A 164 5.18 1.51 7.63
N ASP A 165 5.59 0.73 6.64
CA ASP A 165 6.97 0.24 6.50
C ASP A 165 7.26 -0.17 5.05
N VAL A 166 8.54 -0.28 4.71
CA VAL A 166 9.03 -0.75 3.42
C VAL A 166 10.07 -1.84 3.65
N TYR A 167 9.86 -3.01 3.02
CA TYR A 167 10.75 -4.16 3.13
C TYR A 167 11.50 -4.36 1.81
N GLY A 168 12.79 -4.08 1.82
CA GLY A 168 13.65 -4.27 0.65
C GLY A 168 13.76 -5.74 0.23
N TYR A 169 14.04 -5.98 -1.04
CA TYR A 169 14.15 -7.33 -1.64
C TYR A 169 15.12 -8.25 -0.88
N ALA A 170 16.26 -7.71 -0.42
CA ALA A 170 17.30 -8.46 0.29
C ALA A 170 16.93 -8.82 1.75
N MET A 171 15.85 -8.24 2.31
CA MET A 171 15.43 -8.55 3.68
C MET A 171 14.92 -9.98 3.76
N SER A 172 15.35 -10.75 4.77
CA SER A 172 14.89 -12.13 4.94
C SER A 172 13.42 -12.19 5.38
N GLU A 173 12.75 -13.31 5.08
CA GLU A 173 11.37 -13.58 5.47
C GLU A 173 11.20 -13.48 6.99
N GLN A 174 12.16 -14.01 7.76
CA GLN A 174 12.15 -13.96 9.23
C GLN A 174 12.15 -12.52 9.74
N ALA A 175 13.04 -11.67 9.20
CA ALA A 175 13.11 -10.27 9.59
C ALA A 175 11.84 -9.50 9.25
N ILE A 176 11.22 -9.79 8.09
CA ILE A 176 9.93 -9.21 7.71
C ILE A 176 8.83 -9.68 8.67
N VAL A 177 8.78 -10.96 9.00
CA VAL A 177 7.78 -11.55 9.91
C VAL A 177 7.89 -10.96 11.32
N GLU A 178 9.10 -10.77 11.84
CA GLU A 178 9.32 -10.12 13.14
C GLU A 178 8.74 -8.69 13.16
N LYS A 179 9.02 -7.90 12.12
CA LYS A 179 8.47 -6.55 11.98
C LYS A 179 6.95 -6.55 11.84
N LEU A 180 6.39 -7.43 11.01
CA LEU A 180 4.95 -7.57 10.82
C LEU A 180 4.24 -7.97 12.12
N ARG A 181 4.77 -8.93 12.88
CA ARG A 181 4.21 -9.32 14.18
C ARG A 181 4.21 -8.17 15.17
N ALA A 182 5.33 -7.45 15.28
CA ALA A 182 5.43 -6.28 16.15
C ALA A 182 4.41 -5.20 15.77
N TRP A 183 4.26 -4.95 14.46
CA TRP A 183 3.32 -3.97 13.95
C TRP A 183 1.86 -4.39 14.18
N LEU A 184 1.47 -5.63 13.84
CA LEU A 184 0.12 -6.17 14.05
C LEU A 184 -0.27 -6.12 15.54
N ALA A 185 0.63 -6.53 16.44
CA ALA A 185 0.39 -6.47 17.88
C ALA A 185 0.23 -5.03 18.41
N ALA A 186 0.92 -4.05 17.80
CA ALA A 186 0.76 -2.64 18.15
C ALA A 186 -0.55 -2.06 17.59
N ALA A 187 -0.97 -2.48 16.39
CA ALA A 187 -2.23 -2.07 15.77
C ALA A 187 -3.44 -2.55 16.58
N ASP A 188 -3.43 -3.81 17.04
CA ASP A 188 -4.49 -4.38 17.91
C ASP A 188 -4.66 -3.60 19.23
N ARG A 189 -3.55 -3.15 19.82
CA ARG A 189 -3.60 -2.30 21.03
C ARG A 189 -4.19 -0.92 20.80
N ARG A 190 -4.04 -0.35 19.59
CA ARG A 190 -4.60 0.98 19.24
C ARG A 190 -6.08 0.93 18.90
N GLY A 191 -6.59 -0.23 18.50
CA GLY A 191 -8.00 -0.45 18.15
C GLY A 191 -8.90 -0.80 19.33
N ARG A 192 -8.32 -1.01 20.52
CA ARG A 192 -9.03 -1.25 21.78
C ARG A 192 -9.10 0.02 22.61
#